data_f9737e2c7baf601aff49b9b22e8c26fc
#
_entry.id   f9737e2c7baf601aff49b9b22e8c26fc
#
_cell.length_a   1.000
_cell.length_b   1.000
_cell.length_c   1.000
_cell.angle_alpha   90.00
_cell.angle_beta   90.00
_cell.angle_gamma   90.00
#
_symmetry.space_group_name_H-M   'P 1'
#
loop_
_entity.id
_entity.type
_entity.pdbx_description
1 polymer ?
#
loop_
_entity_poly.entity_id
_entity_poly.type
_entity_poly.pdbx_seq_one_letter_code
_entity_poly.pdbx_strand_id
1 'polypeptide(L)'
;MPGMSRVLITIVSKQDEETVKQTLAGQLFQKDNALYVRYEEPGANGSPGGVRTLVKVTQEELKVIRHGEVESEQSFRLGSSLPGFYRSPYARFALVTHTRDLRVRMQGAAGEIHWAYEMEVHDAISGHFAVSLTIQEEVNRYDD
;
A
#
# COMPACT_ATOMS: atom_id res chain seq x y z
N MET A 1 -20.94 -9.76 -11.59
CA MET A 1 -19.69 -9.21 -12.10
C MET A 1 -19.04 -8.35 -11.04
N PRO A 2 -17.84 -8.68 -10.68
CA PRO A 2 -17.15 -7.84 -9.72
C PRO A 2 -16.78 -6.54 -10.42
N GLY A 3 -17.49 -5.52 -10.09
CA GLY A 3 -17.16 -4.23 -10.59
C GLY A 3 -15.91 -3.70 -9.93
N MET A 4 -15.32 -2.73 -10.57
CA MET A 4 -14.29 -1.93 -10.00
C MET A 4 -14.98 -0.74 -9.34
N SER A 5 -14.72 -0.53 -8.06
CA SER A 5 -15.28 0.62 -7.35
C SER A 5 -14.27 1.75 -7.34
N ARG A 6 -14.75 2.95 -7.61
CA ARG A 6 -13.94 4.14 -7.44
C ARG A 6 -13.94 4.50 -5.97
N VAL A 7 -12.77 4.73 -5.42
CA VAL A 7 -12.62 4.99 -3.99
C VAL A 7 -11.72 6.18 -3.73
N LEU A 8 -11.89 6.75 -2.56
CA LEU A 8 -10.99 7.75 -2.04
C LEU A 8 -10.16 7.09 -0.96
N ILE A 9 -8.85 7.19 -1.06
CA ILE A 9 -7.93 6.50 -0.17
C ILE A 9 -7.15 7.53 0.63
N THR A 10 -7.26 7.46 1.95
CA THR A 10 -6.43 8.26 2.84
C THR A 10 -5.33 7.36 3.37
N ILE A 11 -4.09 7.73 3.08
CA ILE A 11 -2.92 6.97 3.46
C ILE A 11 -2.20 7.72 4.57
N VAL A 12 -2.02 7.07 5.71
CA VAL A 12 -1.20 7.62 6.79
C VAL A 12 -0.01 6.71 6.94
N SER A 13 1.17 7.25 6.68
CA SER A 13 2.42 6.50 6.79
C SER A 13 3.26 7.09 7.90
N LYS A 14 3.70 6.23 8.80
CA LYS A 14 4.60 6.62 9.88
C LYS A 14 5.92 5.90 9.69
N GLN A 15 7.00 6.65 9.76
CA GLN A 15 8.34 6.10 9.78
C GLN A 15 9.04 6.68 11.00
N ASP A 16 9.24 5.84 12.01
CA ASP A 16 9.77 6.27 13.30
C ASP A 16 8.91 7.41 13.87
N GLU A 17 9.39 8.64 13.92
CA GLU A 17 8.61 9.76 14.44
C GLU A 17 7.97 10.63 13.37
N GLU A 18 8.23 10.35 12.09
CA GLU A 18 7.65 11.13 11.01
C GLU A 18 6.31 10.55 10.57
N THR A 19 5.36 11.43 10.29
CA THR A 19 4.05 11.04 9.80
C THR A 19 3.73 11.80 8.52
N VAL A 20 3.33 11.07 7.49
CA VAL A 20 2.91 11.64 6.21
C VAL A 20 1.48 11.18 5.94
N LYS A 21 0.63 12.12 5.55
CA LYS A 21 -0.76 11.83 5.21
C LYS A 21 -1.05 12.28 3.80
N GLN A 22 -1.68 11.42 3.01
CA GLN A 22 -2.08 11.71 1.64
C GLN A 22 -3.50 11.25 1.42
N THR A 23 -4.21 11.93 0.54
CA THR A 23 -5.53 11.49 0.10
C THR A 23 -5.51 11.41 -1.42
N LEU A 24 -5.82 10.24 -1.95
CA LEU A 24 -5.72 9.94 -3.36
C LEU A 24 -6.97 9.23 -3.85
N ALA A 25 -7.34 9.49 -5.10
CA ALA A 25 -8.36 8.70 -5.76
C ALA A 25 -7.75 7.36 -6.17
N GLY A 26 -8.54 6.31 -6.13
CA GLY A 26 -8.08 4.99 -6.51
C GLY A 26 -9.21 4.08 -6.91
N GLN A 27 -8.90 2.82 -7.02
CA GLN A 27 -9.85 1.80 -7.45
C GLN A 27 -9.71 0.58 -6.55
N LEU A 28 -10.85 -0.03 -6.27
CA LEU A 28 -10.93 -1.24 -5.46
C LEU A 28 -11.62 -2.32 -6.28
N PHE A 29 -11.05 -3.52 -6.32
CA PHE A 29 -11.69 -4.63 -7.00
C PHE A 29 -11.29 -5.95 -6.36
N GLN A 30 -12.11 -6.99 -6.61
CA GLN A 30 -11.82 -8.32 -6.11
C GLN A 30 -11.62 -9.26 -7.29
N LYS A 31 -10.67 -10.17 -7.16
CA LYS A 31 -10.38 -11.15 -8.16
C LYS A 31 -9.68 -12.35 -7.50
N ASP A 32 -10.15 -13.57 -7.77
CA ASP A 32 -9.51 -14.81 -7.32
C ASP A 32 -9.26 -14.82 -5.80
N ASN A 33 -10.26 -14.43 -5.02
CA ASN A 33 -10.21 -14.39 -3.57
C ASN A 33 -9.18 -13.40 -3.00
N ALA A 34 -8.78 -12.43 -3.80
CA ALA A 34 -7.90 -11.36 -3.35
C ALA A 34 -8.61 -10.02 -3.53
N LEU A 35 -8.29 -9.09 -2.65
CA LEU A 35 -8.74 -7.72 -2.73
C LEU A 35 -7.60 -6.88 -3.25
N TYR A 36 -7.88 -6.02 -4.22
CA TYR A 36 -6.87 -5.15 -4.82
C TYR A 36 -7.25 -3.70 -4.63
N VAL A 37 -6.30 -2.90 -4.18
CA VAL A 37 -6.43 -1.45 -4.10
C VAL A 37 -5.36 -0.86 -4.99
N ARG A 38 -5.77 -0.02 -5.94
CA ARG A 38 -4.86 0.56 -6.92
C ARG A 38 -4.94 2.06 -6.90
N TYR A 39 -3.80 2.72 -6.89
CA TYR A 39 -3.74 4.18 -6.93
C TYR A 39 -2.42 4.65 -7.52
N GLU A 40 -2.39 5.93 -7.92
CA GLU A 40 -1.18 6.54 -8.46
C GLU A 40 -0.71 7.64 -7.52
N GLU A 41 0.58 7.64 -7.25
CA GLU A 41 1.20 8.66 -6.43
C GLU A 41 1.90 9.66 -7.35
N PRO A 42 1.94 10.96 -6.97
CA PRO A 42 2.64 11.95 -7.78
C PRO A 42 4.12 11.59 -7.90
N GLY A 43 4.69 11.87 -9.07
CA GLY A 43 6.10 11.69 -9.27
C GLY A 43 6.90 12.83 -8.68
N ALA A 44 8.21 12.78 -8.92
CA ALA A 44 9.11 13.86 -8.54
C ALA A 44 8.60 15.16 -9.18
N ASN A 45 8.65 16.24 -8.43
CA ASN A 45 8.16 17.54 -8.88
C ASN A 45 6.66 17.60 -9.15
N GLY A 46 5.89 16.66 -8.55
CA GLY A 46 4.45 16.66 -8.68
C GLY A 46 3.90 16.16 -10.01
N SER A 47 4.71 15.50 -10.83
CA SER A 47 4.24 14.93 -12.09
C SER A 47 3.18 13.88 -11.84
N PRO A 48 2.07 13.88 -12.62
CA PRO A 48 1.03 12.87 -12.42
C PRO A 48 1.53 11.48 -12.81
N GLY A 49 1.07 10.46 -12.08
CA GLY A 49 1.34 9.07 -12.42
C GLY A 49 2.78 8.63 -12.25
N GLY A 50 3.55 9.30 -11.39
CA GLY A 50 4.96 8.96 -11.21
C GLY A 50 5.19 7.56 -10.68
N VAL A 51 4.33 7.11 -9.75
CA VAL A 51 4.39 5.75 -9.21
C VAL A 51 2.98 5.19 -9.17
N ARG A 52 2.81 4.00 -9.74
CA ARG A 52 1.55 3.26 -9.67
C ARG A 52 1.68 2.20 -8.61
N THR A 53 0.76 2.20 -7.67
CA THR A 53 0.81 1.29 -6.52
C THR A 53 -0.38 0.36 -6.55
N LEU A 54 -0.10 -0.92 -6.32
CA LEU A 54 -1.11 -1.96 -6.19
C LEU A 54 -0.91 -2.62 -4.83
N VAL A 55 -1.98 -2.62 -4.03
CA VAL A 55 -1.99 -3.33 -2.75
C VAL A 55 -2.88 -4.55 -2.94
N LYS A 56 -2.29 -5.73 -2.78
CA LYS A 56 -3.01 -6.99 -2.91
C LYS A 56 -3.18 -7.60 -1.54
N VAL A 57 -4.43 -7.88 -1.17
CA VAL A 57 -4.75 -8.44 0.15
C VAL A 57 -5.37 -9.81 -0.05
N THR A 58 -4.75 -10.82 0.52
CA THR A 58 -5.32 -12.16 0.62
C THR A 58 -5.64 -12.46 2.07
N GLN A 59 -6.06 -13.68 2.37
CA GLN A 59 -6.45 -14.04 3.71
C GLN A 59 -5.30 -13.94 4.71
N GLU A 60 -4.08 -14.16 4.28
CA GLU A 60 -2.94 -14.21 5.18
C GLU A 60 -1.82 -13.22 4.86
N GLU A 61 -1.87 -12.58 3.71
CA GLU A 61 -0.74 -11.79 3.23
C GLU A 61 -1.20 -10.51 2.55
N LEU A 62 -0.42 -9.48 2.74
CA LEU A 62 -0.60 -8.22 2.04
C LEU A 62 0.66 -7.95 1.24
N LYS A 63 0.50 -7.58 -0.03
CA LYS A 63 1.65 -7.29 -0.88
C LYS A 63 1.47 -5.90 -1.48
N VAL A 64 2.53 -5.10 -1.44
CA VAL A 64 2.56 -3.77 -2.03
C VAL A 64 3.53 -3.78 -3.20
N ILE A 65 3.02 -3.49 -4.39
CA ILE A 65 3.80 -3.50 -5.61
C ILE A 65 3.76 -2.09 -6.20
N ARG A 66 4.92 -1.53 -6.49
CA ARG A 66 5.04 -0.19 -7.06
C ARG A 66 5.78 -0.24 -8.38
N HIS A 67 5.30 0.52 -9.36
CA HIS A 67 5.90 0.64 -10.68
C HIS A 67 5.98 2.10 -11.10
N GLY A 68 7.04 2.44 -11.78
CA GLY A 68 7.24 3.78 -12.31
C GLY A 68 8.61 4.30 -11.93
N GLU A 69 8.66 5.51 -11.39
CA GLU A 69 9.93 6.10 -10.94
C GLU A 69 10.57 5.26 -9.84
N VAL A 70 9.76 4.53 -9.09
CA VAL A 70 10.20 3.57 -8.11
C VAL A 70 9.64 2.20 -8.51
N GLU A 71 10.48 1.18 -8.44
CA GLU A 71 10.05 -0.21 -8.59
C GLU A 71 10.29 -0.88 -7.25
N SER A 72 9.25 -1.44 -6.65
CA SER A 72 9.43 -2.13 -5.38
C SER A 72 8.37 -3.19 -5.18
N GLU A 73 8.69 -4.16 -4.36
CA GLU A 73 7.75 -5.18 -3.94
C GLU A 73 8.04 -5.50 -2.49
N GLN A 74 7.01 -5.40 -1.67
CA GLN A 74 7.09 -5.72 -0.25
C GLN A 74 5.92 -6.61 0.12
N SER A 75 6.20 -7.65 0.88
CA SER A 75 5.18 -8.61 1.33
C SER A 75 5.14 -8.61 2.84
N PHE A 76 3.91 -8.70 3.37
CA PHE A 76 3.66 -8.61 4.80
C PHE A 76 2.77 -9.78 5.22
N ARG A 77 3.26 -10.55 6.18
CA ARG A 77 2.50 -11.63 6.81
C ARG A 77 2.76 -11.55 8.29
N LEU A 78 1.70 -11.48 9.08
CA LEU A 78 1.80 -11.29 10.53
C LEU A 78 2.74 -12.34 11.15
N GLY A 79 3.72 -11.87 11.89
CA GLY A 79 4.68 -12.72 12.57
C GLY A 79 5.75 -13.32 11.66
N SER A 80 5.83 -12.90 10.40
CA SER A 80 6.78 -13.46 9.44
C SER A 80 7.77 -12.45 8.94
N SER A 81 8.84 -12.95 8.37
CA SER A 81 9.89 -12.16 7.72
C SER A 81 9.90 -12.54 6.25
N LEU A 82 9.67 -11.58 5.37
CA LEU A 82 9.54 -11.85 3.95
C LEU A 82 10.47 -10.97 3.13
N PRO A 83 11.06 -11.52 2.06
CA PRO A 83 11.97 -10.76 1.22
C PRO A 83 11.23 -9.84 0.26
N GLY A 84 11.88 -8.78 -0.15
CA GLY A 84 11.39 -7.85 -1.14
C GLY A 84 12.54 -7.09 -1.75
N PHE A 85 12.22 -6.05 -2.51
CA PHE A 85 13.26 -5.23 -3.13
C PHE A 85 12.77 -3.81 -3.34
N TYR A 86 13.73 -2.92 -3.50
CA TYR A 86 13.50 -1.52 -3.85
C TYR A 86 14.49 -1.12 -4.93
N ARG A 87 14.01 -0.39 -5.94
CA ARG A 87 14.85 0.11 -7.02
C ARG A 87 14.35 1.48 -7.47
N SER A 88 15.27 2.40 -7.57
CA SER A 88 15.03 3.72 -8.13
C SER A 88 16.24 4.10 -8.98
N PRO A 89 16.22 5.26 -9.65
CA PRO A 89 17.43 5.71 -10.38
C PRO A 89 18.65 5.89 -9.48
N TYR A 90 18.44 6.06 -8.17
CA TYR A 90 19.52 6.38 -7.25
C TYR A 90 19.93 5.23 -6.34
N ALA A 91 19.10 4.21 -6.20
CA ALA A 91 19.37 3.13 -5.25
C ALA A 91 18.74 1.84 -5.70
N ARG A 92 19.38 0.73 -5.34
CA ARG A 92 18.86 -0.61 -5.61
C ARG A 92 19.31 -1.50 -4.46
N PHE A 93 18.35 -2.13 -3.77
CA PHE A 93 18.71 -3.03 -2.69
C PHE A 93 17.62 -4.07 -2.44
N ALA A 94 18.04 -5.20 -1.87
CA ALA A 94 17.13 -6.20 -1.34
C ALA A 94 16.75 -5.80 0.07
N LEU A 95 15.55 -6.19 0.49
CA LEU A 95 15.06 -5.88 1.83
C LEU A 95 14.31 -7.06 2.39
N VAL A 96 14.06 -7.01 3.70
CA VAL A 96 13.21 -7.98 4.40
C VAL A 96 12.25 -7.18 5.26
N THR A 97 10.97 -7.57 5.23
CA THR A 97 9.98 -6.96 6.09
C THR A 97 9.62 -7.92 7.21
N HIS A 98 9.71 -7.45 8.45
CA HIS A 98 9.31 -8.20 9.64
C HIS A 98 7.97 -7.60 10.09
N THR A 99 6.88 -8.30 9.84
CA THR A 99 5.55 -7.75 10.05
C THR A 99 5.10 -7.96 11.48
N ARG A 100 4.78 -6.86 12.16
CA ARG A 100 4.36 -6.85 13.57
C ARG A 100 2.85 -6.75 13.74
N ASP A 101 2.16 -6.12 12.79
CA ASP A 101 0.73 -5.95 12.85
C ASP A 101 0.18 -5.99 11.43
N LEU A 102 -1.00 -6.56 11.27
CA LEU A 102 -1.68 -6.62 9.99
C LEU A 102 -3.16 -6.79 10.26
N ARG A 103 -3.94 -5.78 9.92
CA ARG A 103 -5.38 -5.78 10.14
C ARG A 103 -6.12 -5.32 8.91
N VAL A 104 -7.14 -6.05 8.53
CA VAL A 104 -7.98 -5.72 7.38
C VAL A 104 -9.43 -5.72 7.87
N ARG A 105 -10.09 -4.59 7.75
CA ARG A 105 -11.48 -4.43 8.16
C ARG A 105 -12.24 -3.77 7.01
N MET A 106 -12.71 -4.58 6.09
CA MET A 106 -13.44 -4.10 4.92
C MET A 106 -14.91 -4.46 5.02
N GLN A 107 -15.75 -3.54 4.59
CA GLN A 107 -17.17 -3.75 4.49
C GLN A 107 -17.60 -3.18 3.14
N GLY A 108 -17.82 -4.08 2.16
CA GLY A 108 -18.05 -3.63 0.80
C GLY A 108 -16.84 -2.90 0.24
N ALA A 109 -17.06 -1.71 -0.28
CA ALA A 109 -16.00 -0.88 -0.87
C ALA A 109 -15.47 0.17 0.10
N ALA A 110 -15.67 -0.02 1.39
CA ALA A 110 -15.19 0.90 2.40
C ALA A 110 -14.54 0.12 3.53
N GLY A 111 -13.57 0.72 4.20
CA GLY A 111 -12.94 0.09 5.34
C GLY A 111 -11.54 0.59 5.60
N GLU A 112 -10.79 -0.20 6.33
CA GLU A 112 -9.44 0.13 6.73
C GLU A 112 -8.51 -1.06 6.58
N ILE A 113 -7.29 -0.76 6.16
CA ILE A 113 -6.20 -1.74 6.10
C ILE A 113 -5.02 -1.11 6.85
N HIS A 114 -4.46 -1.85 7.79
CA HIS A 114 -3.36 -1.35 8.60
C HIS A 114 -2.28 -2.41 8.71
N TRP A 115 -1.02 -2.00 8.52
CA TRP A 115 0.11 -2.90 8.78
C TRP A 115 1.28 -2.12 9.36
N ALA A 116 2.05 -2.82 10.20
CA ALA A 116 3.23 -2.26 10.84
C ALA A 116 4.36 -3.26 10.73
N TYR A 117 5.55 -2.76 10.46
CA TYR A 117 6.68 -3.63 10.21
C TYR A 117 8.00 -2.92 10.48
N GLU A 118 9.04 -3.74 10.61
CA GLU A 118 10.42 -3.29 10.60
C GLU A 118 11.02 -3.69 9.27
N MET A 119 11.81 -2.81 8.68
CA MET A 119 12.49 -3.09 7.42
C MET A 119 13.96 -3.34 7.70
N GLU A 120 14.46 -4.43 7.13
CA GLU A 120 15.85 -4.81 7.27
C GLU A 120 16.54 -4.67 5.90
N VAL A 121 17.67 -3.97 5.89
CA VAL A 121 18.50 -3.80 4.70
C VAL A 121 19.93 -4.05 5.12
N HIS A 122 20.63 -4.91 4.39
CA HIS A 122 22.03 -5.28 4.69
C HIS A 122 22.20 -5.78 6.13
N ASP A 123 21.28 -6.67 6.55
CA ASP A 123 21.30 -7.33 7.86
C ASP A 123 21.14 -6.37 9.05
N ALA A 124 20.60 -5.17 8.82
CA ALA A 124 20.35 -4.20 9.88
C ALA A 124 18.96 -3.61 9.74
N ILE A 125 18.29 -3.38 10.88
CA ILE A 125 16.99 -2.74 10.86
C ILE A 125 17.17 -1.28 10.46
N SER A 126 16.51 -0.87 9.38
CA SER A 126 16.64 0.48 8.84
C SER A 126 15.52 1.40 9.30
N GLY A 127 14.43 0.87 9.86
CA GLY A 127 13.35 1.70 10.35
C GLY A 127 12.15 0.89 10.78
N HIS A 128 11.27 1.57 11.52
CA HIS A 128 9.99 1.05 11.97
C HIS A 128 8.90 1.81 11.22
N PHE A 129 7.98 1.08 10.61
CA PHE A 129 6.98 1.65 9.72
C PHE A 129 5.60 1.22 10.13
N ALA A 130 4.63 2.11 9.98
CA ALA A 130 3.22 1.78 10.13
C ALA A 130 2.46 2.50 9.04
N VAL A 131 1.58 1.78 8.34
CA VAL A 131 0.79 2.32 7.25
C VAL A 131 -0.66 2.01 7.49
N SER A 132 -1.52 3.01 7.30
CA SER A 132 -2.96 2.82 7.37
C SER A 132 -3.59 3.36 6.11
N LEU A 133 -4.44 2.55 5.48
CA LEU A 133 -5.27 2.97 4.38
C LEU A 133 -6.71 3.04 4.87
N THR A 134 -7.32 4.20 4.75
CA THR A 134 -8.75 4.35 4.99
C THR A 134 -9.40 4.50 3.63
N ILE A 135 -10.35 3.64 3.32
CA ILE A 135 -10.95 3.55 1.99
C ILE A 135 -12.42 3.91 2.09
N GLN A 136 -12.83 4.87 1.29
CA GLN A 136 -14.22 5.30 1.20
C GLN A 136 -14.67 5.17 -0.24
N GLU A 137 -15.87 4.66 -0.43
CA GLU A 137 -16.43 4.58 -1.77
C GLU A 137 -16.74 5.99 -2.26
N GLU A 138 -16.34 6.29 -3.48
CA GLU A 138 -16.60 7.58 -4.07
C GLU A 138 -18.04 7.62 -4.55
N VAL A 139 -18.82 8.57 -4.05
CA VAL A 139 -20.22 8.71 -4.39
C VAL A 139 -20.37 9.76 -5.48
N ASN A 140 -21.09 9.40 -6.55
CA ASN A 140 -21.39 10.34 -7.61
C ASN A 140 -22.60 11.17 -7.22
N ARG A 141 -22.37 12.45 -6.95
CA ARG A 141 -23.44 13.32 -6.48
C ARG A 141 -24.34 13.85 -7.58
N TYR A 142 -24.01 13.56 -8.83
CA TYR A 142 -24.86 14.00 -9.93
C TYR A 142 -26.12 13.15 -10.10
N ASP A 143 -26.18 12.04 -9.41
CA ASP A 143 -27.32 11.14 -9.49
C ASP A 143 -28.41 11.49 -8.49
N ASP A 144 -28.24 12.53 -7.75
CA ASP A 144 -29.23 12.97 -6.74
C ASP A 144 -30.44 13.67 -7.36
#